data_123712612043318273d4e0c3c0d7f124
#
_entry.id   123712612043318273d4e0c3c0d7f124
#
_cell.length_a   1.000
_cell.length_b   1.000
_cell.length_c   1.000
_cell.angle_alpha   90.00
_cell.angle_beta   90.00
_cell.angle_gamma   90.00
#
_symmetry.space_group_name_H-M   'P 1'
#
loop_
_entity.id
_entity.type
_entity.pdbx_description
1 polymer ?
#
loop_
_entity_poly.entity_id
_entity_poly.type
_entity_poly.pdbx_seq_one_letter_code
_entity_poly.pdbx_strand_id
1 'polypeptide(L)'
;MSLFERAIVMAKGREILDSRGNPTVEAEVLLSDGTVGIGRAPSGASTGKFEALELRDGGKRYGGKGVQTAVKNIDTIISGGISGMDAARTNDIDSRLIELDGTEDKANLGANAILAVSLACADAGAKSLNIPLYRFLGGANAHEMPVPMMNILNGGAHAGNNLDIQEFMIFPKGAQGFPEGIRMCSEVFHTLAAILKEKGLNTAVGDEGGFAPELTSEGQALDLIMEAIERAGYIACLLYTSPSPRDRSVSR
;
A
#
# COMPACT_ATOMS: atom_id res chain seq x y z
N MET A 1 -27.01 20.41 7.45
CA MET A 1 -25.95 20.48 6.42
C MET A 1 -26.59 20.12 5.09
N SER A 2 -26.56 21.03 4.12
CA SER A 2 -27.17 20.79 2.79
C SER A 2 -26.38 19.73 2.03
N LEU A 3 -27.03 18.87 1.26
CA LEU A 3 -26.42 17.92 0.33
C LEU A 3 -25.45 18.58 -0.68
N PHE A 4 -25.60 19.90 -0.87
CA PHE A 4 -24.78 20.70 -1.79
C PHE A 4 -23.41 21.09 -1.23
N GLU A 5 -23.17 20.99 0.08
CA GLU A 5 -21.90 21.42 0.70
C GLU A 5 -20.73 20.45 0.46
N ARG A 6 -20.99 19.20 0.10
CA ARG A 6 -19.99 18.17 -0.18
C ARG A 6 -19.95 17.73 -1.65
N ALA A 7 -20.61 18.51 -2.51
CA ALA A 7 -20.58 18.21 -3.93
C ALA A 7 -19.16 18.39 -4.49
N ILE A 8 -18.71 17.42 -5.25
CA ILE A 8 -17.43 17.49 -5.96
C ILE A 8 -17.53 18.58 -7.03
N VAL A 9 -16.64 19.56 -6.96
CA VAL A 9 -16.53 20.63 -7.97
C VAL A 9 -15.62 20.18 -9.09
N MET A 10 -14.46 19.61 -8.75
CA MET A 10 -13.47 19.15 -9.71
C MET A 10 -12.53 18.12 -9.09
N ALA A 11 -11.98 17.28 -9.93
CA ALA A 11 -10.78 16.48 -9.64
C ALA A 11 -9.62 16.94 -10.53
N LYS A 12 -8.41 16.96 -9.98
CA LYS A 12 -7.19 17.32 -10.68
C LYS A 12 -6.09 16.32 -10.39
N GLY A 13 -5.47 15.81 -11.46
CA GLY A 13 -4.34 14.88 -11.37
C GLY A 13 -3.00 15.59 -11.41
N ARG A 14 -1.99 14.96 -10.82
CA ARG A 14 -0.59 15.29 -11.04
C ARG A 14 0.30 14.06 -10.98
N GLU A 15 1.40 14.12 -11.72
CA GLU A 15 2.45 13.12 -11.65
C GLU A 15 3.40 13.48 -10.50
N ILE A 16 3.64 12.55 -9.59
CA ILE A 16 4.60 12.65 -8.50
C ILE A 16 5.57 11.47 -8.56
N LEU A 17 6.60 11.44 -7.73
CA LEU A 17 7.53 10.31 -7.64
C LEU A 17 7.27 9.49 -6.37
N ASP A 18 7.34 8.18 -6.50
CA ASP A 18 7.31 7.24 -5.39
C ASP A 18 8.68 7.16 -4.67
N SER A 19 8.79 6.34 -3.62
CA SER A 19 10.02 6.15 -2.84
C SER A 19 11.18 5.53 -3.64
N ARG A 20 10.90 4.93 -4.80
CA ARG A 20 11.89 4.36 -5.72
C ARG A 20 12.25 5.29 -6.88
N GLY A 21 11.67 6.51 -6.89
CA GLY A 21 11.87 7.49 -7.95
C GLY A 21 11.09 7.19 -9.22
N ASN A 22 10.10 6.29 -9.21
CA ASN A 22 9.21 6.05 -10.33
C ASN A 22 8.01 7.00 -10.29
N PRO A 23 7.50 7.47 -11.45
CA PRO A 23 6.28 8.25 -11.50
C PRO A 23 5.08 7.48 -10.95
N THR A 24 4.24 8.20 -10.20
CA THR A 24 2.92 7.73 -9.78
C THR A 24 1.90 8.87 -9.81
N VAL A 25 0.63 8.54 -9.57
CA VAL A 25 -0.49 9.48 -9.69
C VAL A 25 -0.90 9.99 -8.32
N GLU A 26 -1.01 11.32 -8.20
CA GLU A 26 -1.72 12.00 -7.13
C GLU A 26 -2.97 12.68 -7.72
N ALA A 27 -4.09 12.59 -7.02
CA ALA A 27 -5.31 13.33 -7.33
C ALA A 27 -5.67 14.29 -6.19
N GLU A 28 -6.16 15.47 -6.54
CA GLU A 28 -6.83 16.41 -5.65
C GLU A 28 -8.31 16.48 -6.03
N VAL A 29 -9.18 16.47 -5.03
CA VAL A 29 -10.63 16.67 -5.21
C VAL A 29 -11.07 17.89 -4.41
N LEU A 30 -11.65 18.88 -5.08
CA LEU A 30 -12.19 20.08 -4.47
C LEU A 30 -13.70 19.93 -4.31
N LEU A 31 -14.20 20.21 -3.11
CA LEU A 31 -15.62 20.24 -2.79
C LEU A 31 -16.18 21.67 -2.82
N SER A 32 -17.50 21.79 -2.90
CA SER A 32 -18.23 23.07 -2.94
C SER A 32 -18.09 23.90 -1.66
N ASP A 33 -17.74 23.28 -0.53
CA ASP A 33 -17.43 23.97 0.72
C ASP A 33 -15.95 24.46 0.80
N GLY A 34 -15.16 24.25 -0.25
CA GLY A 34 -13.75 24.58 -0.31
C GLY A 34 -12.81 23.51 0.27
N THR A 35 -13.35 22.41 0.78
CA THR A 35 -12.53 21.29 1.27
C THR A 35 -11.76 20.63 0.13
N VAL A 36 -10.49 20.34 0.37
CA VAL A 36 -9.63 19.62 -0.58
C VAL A 36 -9.20 18.28 0.02
N GLY A 37 -9.48 17.22 -0.72
CA GLY A 37 -8.98 15.87 -0.45
C GLY A 37 -7.85 15.49 -1.39
N ILE A 38 -6.92 14.68 -0.90
CA ILE A 38 -5.75 14.21 -1.66
C ILE A 38 -5.69 12.69 -1.61
N GLY A 39 -5.51 12.07 -2.78
CA GLY A 39 -5.29 10.64 -2.91
C GLY A 39 -4.08 10.34 -3.77
N ARG A 40 -3.33 9.31 -3.39
CA ARG A 40 -2.14 8.85 -4.11
C ARG A 40 -2.29 7.37 -4.41
N ALA A 41 -1.90 6.97 -5.62
CA ALA A 41 -1.94 5.57 -6.04
C ALA A 41 -0.51 5.02 -6.11
N PRO A 42 0.01 4.42 -5.03
CA PRO A 42 1.34 3.83 -5.05
C PRO A 42 1.39 2.63 -5.99
N SER A 43 2.56 2.41 -6.61
CA SER A 43 2.82 1.27 -7.47
C SER A 43 3.49 0.15 -6.69
N GLY A 44 3.09 -1.09 -6.92
CA GLY A 44 3.75 -2.28 -6.37
C GLY A 44 5.13 -2.53 -6.99
N ALA A 45 5.92 -3.39 -6.36
CA ALA A 45 7.21 -3.86 -6.91
C ALA A 45 7.01 -4.98 -7.94
N SER A 46 5.97 -5.79 -7.78
CA SER A 46 5.56 -6.88 -8.67
C SER A 46 4.09 -6.73 -9.05
N THR A 47 3.66 -7.41 -10.10
CA THR A 47 2.26 -7.41 -10.57
C THR A 47 1.73 -8.83 -10.65
N GLY A 48 0.49 -9.03 -10.19
CA GLY A 48 -0.24 -10.29 -10.32
C GLY A 48 -0.96 -10.39 -11.66
N LYS A 49 -1.26 -11.62 -12.08
CA LYS A 49 -1.94 -11.89 -13.36
C LYS A 49 -3.34 -11.27 -13.46
N PHE A 50 -4.01 -11.09 -12.34
CA PHE A 50 -5.40 -10.63 -12.25
C PHE A 50 -5.52 -9.21 -11.66
N GLU A 51 -4.41 -8.49 -11.55
CA GLU A 51 -4.45 -7.11 -11.12
C GLU A 51 -5.03 -6.21 -12.21
N ALA A 52 -5.70 -5.14 -11.77
CA ALA A 52 -6.15 -4.09 -12.67
C ALA A 52 -4.94 -3.34 -13.26
N LEU A 53 -5.10 -2.84 -14.48
CA LEU A 53 -4.02 -2.23 -15.24
C LEU A 53 -3.57 -0.89 -14.65
N GLU A 54 -2.32 -0.80 -14.26
CA GLU A 54 -1.66 0.47 -13.99
C GLU A 54 -1.29 1.13 -15.32
N LEU A 55 -1.96 2.22 -15.67
CA LEU A 55 -1.75 2.88 -16.96
C LEU A 55 -0.42 3.62 -16.98
N ARG A 56 0.46 3.23 -17.88
CA ARG A 56 1.78 3.81 -18.13
C ARG A 56 1.86 4.37 -19.54
N ASP A 57 2.57 5.50 -19.72
CA ASP A 57 2.63 6.21 -21.01
C ASP A 57 3.44 5.46 -22.06
N GLY A 58 4.36 4.57 -21.66
CA GLY A 58 5.35 4.00 -22.57
C GLY A 58 6.40 5.04 -23.04
N GLY A 59 7.07 4.75 -24.15
CA GLY A 59 8.04 5.66 -24.75
C GLY A 59 9.33 5.83 -23.93
N LYS A 60 9.99 7.00 -24.06
CA LYS A 60 11.32 7.24 -23.46
C LYS A 60 11.28 7.91 -22.07
N ARG A 61 10.22 8.66 -21.78
CA ARG A 61 10.11 9.42 -20.54
C ARG A 61 10.01 8.45 -19.35
N TYR A 62 10.87 8.63 -18.35
CA TYR A 62 11.03 7.72 -17.21
C TYR A 62 11.16 6.23 -17.59
N GLY A 63 11.84 5.96 -18.72
CA GLY A 63 11.96 4.57 -19.21
C GLY A 63 10.63 3.91 -19.57
N GLY A 64 9.62 4.69 -19.96
CA GLY A 64 8.27 4.21 -20.27
C GLY A 64 7.28 4.22 -19.08
N LYS A 65 7.74 4.55 -17.87
CA LYS A 65 6.93 4.53 -16.65
C LYS A 65 6.14 5.82 -16.37
N GLY A 66 6.14 6.80 -17.28
CA GLY A 66 5.34 8.03 -17.14
C GLY A 66 3.85 7.74 -16.93
N VAL A 67 3.13 8.69 -16.30
CA VAL A 67 1.69 8.54 -15.97
C VAL A 67 0.85 9.74 -16.44
N GLN A 68 1.35 10.49 -17.42
CA GLN A 68 0.65 11.68 -17.91
C GLN A 68 -0.70 11.37 -18.56
N THR A 69 -0.85 10.20 -19.18
CA THR A 69 -2.13 9.75 -19.75
C THR A 69 -3.15 9.53 -18.62
N ALA A 70 -2.77 8.88 -17.53
CA ALA A 70 -3.61 8.71 -16.36
C ALA A 70 -3.99 10.07 -15.72
N VAL A 71 -3.03 10.98 -15.59
CA VAL A 71 -3.26 12.35 -15.10
C VAL A 71 -4.27 13.09 -15.99
N LYS A 72 -4.10 13.02 -17.30
CA LYS A 72 -5.03 13.62 -18.26
C LYS A 72 -6.45 13.03 -18.16
N ASN A 73 -6.57 11.72 -17.95
CA ASN A 73 -7.86 11.07 -17.73
C ASN A 73 -8.56 11.61 -16.49
N ILE A 74 -7.82 11.90 -15.40
CA ILE A 74 -8.38 12.55 -14.22
C ILE A 74 -8.91 13.94 -14.57
N ASP A 75 -8.10 14.77 -15.21
CA ASP A 75 -8.41 16.18 -15.48
C ASP A 75 -9.59 16.34 -16.44
N THR A 76 -9.83 15.39 -17.32
CA THR A 76 -10.83 15.49 -18.38
C THR A 76 -12.04 14.59 -18.16
N ILE A 77 -11.84 13.27 -18.17
CA ILE A 77 -12.95 12.30 -18.15
C ILE A 77 -13.51 12.14 -16.74
N ILE A 78 -12.63 11.84 -15.77
CA ILE A 78 -13.04 11.53 -14.41
C ILE A 78 -13.62 12.76 -13.74
N SER A 79 -12.94 13.93 -13.83
CA SER A 79 -13.40 15.17 -13.19
C SER A 79 -14.80 15.56 -13.64
N GLY A 80 -15.10 15.47 -14.96
CA GLY A 80 -16.43 15.73 -15.49
C GLY A 80 -17.47 14.67 -15.07
N GLY A 81 -17.03 13.41 -15.01
CA GLY A 81 -17.91 12.27 -14.72
C GLY A 81 -18.39 12.16 -13.28
N ILE A 82 -17.64 12.74 -12.31
CA ILE A 82 -17.98 12.72 -10.87
C ILE A 82 -18.43 14.10 -10.35
N SER A 83 -18.39 15.15 -11.16
CA SER A 83 -18.81 16.50 -10.75
C SER A 83 -20.26 16.50 -10.27
N GLY A 84 -20.52 17.18 -9.15
CA GLY A 84 -21.82 17.25 -8.50
C GLY A 84 -22.15 16.05 -7.58
N MET A 85 -21.37 14.97 -7.59
CA MET A 85 -21.57 13.84 -6.67
C MET A 85 -21.18 14.23 -5.23
N ASP A 86 -21.82 13.63 -4.24
CA ASP A 86 -21.48 13.80 -2.83
C ASP A 86 -20.24 12.97 -2.48
N ALA A 87 -19.15 13.62 -2.07
CA ALA A 87 -17.89 12.96 -1.70
C ALA A 87 -18.01 11.97 -0.54
N ALA A 88 -19.06 12.07 0.29
CA ALA A 88 -19.32 11.12 1.36
C ALA A 88 -19.93 9.79 0.88
N ARG A 89 -20.35 9.69 -0.37
CA ARG A 89 -20.95 8.48 -0.96
C ARG A 89 -19.92 7.70 -1.77
N THR A 90 -18.88 7.19 -1.10
CA THR A 90 -17.73 6.53 -1.72
C THR A 90 -18.12 5.39 -2.66
N ASN A 91 -19.08 4.55 -2.28
CA ASN A 91 -19.53 3.44 -3.13
C ASN A 91 -20.15 3.91 -4.46
N ASP A 92 -20.88 5.03 -4.45
CA ASP A 92 -21.48 5.59 -5.66
C ASP A 92 -20.40 6.18 -6.57
N ILE A 93 -19.39 6.84 -5.97
CA ILE A 93 -18.23 7.37 -6.69
C ILE A 93 -17.44 6.24 -7.33
N ASP A 94 -17.11 5.18 -6.56
CA ASP A 94 -16.37 4.05 -7.06
C ASP A 94 -17.11 3.33 -8.19
N SER A 95 -18.42 3.15 -8.04
CA SER A 95 -19.26 2.58 -9.10
C SER A 95 -19.23 3.46 -10.36
N ARG A 96 -19.27 4.77 -10.20
CA ARG A 96 -19.22 5.72 -11.31
C ARG A 96 -17.84 5.69 -12.01
N LEU A 97 -16.75 5.60 -11.26
CA LEU A 97 -15.39 5.49 -11.81
C LEU A 97 -15.22 4.20 -12.63
N ILE A 98 -15.75 3.08 -12.13
CA ILE A 98 -15.74 1.80 -12.83
C ILE A 98 -16.58 1.87 -14.12
N GLU A 99 -17.76 2.50 -14.07
CA GLU A 99 -18.63 2.71 -15.22
C GLU A 99 -17.96 3.59 -16.29
N LEU A 100 -17.27 4.66 -15.89
CA LEU A 100 -16.54 5.56 -16.78
C LEU A 100 -15.39 4.85 -17.51
N ASP A 101 -14.71 3.93 -16.84
CA ASP A 101 -13.68 3.11 -17.47
C ASP A 101 -14.27 2.10 -18.44
N GLY A 102 -15.31 1.38 -18.04
CA GLY A 102 -16.05 0.43 -18.86
C GLY A 102 -15.31 -0.86 -19.21
N THR A 103 -14.09 -1.09 -18.66
CA THR A 103 -13.32 -2.34 -18.84
C THR A 103 -13.21 -3.13 -17.54
N GLU A 104 -12.99 -4.44 -17.64
CA GLU A 104 -12.85 -5.31 -16.48
C GLU A 104 -11.58 -4.98 -15.67
N ASP A 105 -10.47 -4.72 -16.38
CA ASP A 105 -9.14 -4.49 -15.82
C ASP A 105 -8.75 -3.02 -15.66
N LYS A 106 -9.67 -2.08 -15.87
CA LYS A 106 -9.45 -0.62 -15.79
C LYS A 106 -8.45 -0.08 -16.83
N ALA A 107 -8.43 -0.69 -18.03
CA ALA A 107 -7.46 -0.38 -19.06
C ALA A 107 -7.66 0.99 -19.74
N ASN A 108 -8.87 1.57 -19.73
CA ASN A 108 -9.15 2.82 -20.41
C ASN A 108 -8.69 4.05 -19.60
N LEU A 109 -9.04 4.13 -18.33
CA LEU A 109 -8.66 5.25 -17.46
C LEU A 109 -7.36 5.00 -16.69
N GLY A 110 -7.08 3.76 -16.39
CA GLY A 110 -6.00 3.30 -15.54
C GLY A 110 -6.42 3.12 -14.08
N ALA A 111 -6.09 1.97 -13.50
CA ALA A 111 -6.38 1.69 -12.10
C ALA A 111 -5.73 2.72 -11.16
N ASN A 112 -4.55 3.24 -11.52
CA ASN A 112 -3.85 4.29 -10.78
C ASN A 112 -4.63 5.62 -10.78
N ALA A 113 -5.23 6.02 -11.89
CA ALA A 113 -6.09 7.21 -11.94
C ALA A 113 -7.36 7.02 -11.10
N ILE A 114 -8.04 5.89 -11.25
CA ILE A 114 -9.27 5.55 -10.52
C ILE A 114 -9.02 5.52 -9.02
N LEU A 115 -7.98 4.81 -8.57
CA LEU A 115 -7.65 4.68 -7.16
C LEU A 115 -7.25 6.01 -6.53
N ALA A 116 -6.43 6.82 -7.21
CA ALA A 116 -6.03 8.13 -6.71
C ALA A 116 -7.26 9.03 -6.47
N VAL A 117 -8.23 9.03 -7.39
CA VAL A 117 -9.45 9.84 -7.24
C VAL A 117 -10.37 9.27 -6.18
N SER A 118 -10.58 7.95 -6.11
CA SER A 118 -11.38 7.31 -5.06
C SER A 118 -10.87 7.67 -3.66
N LEU A 119 -9.55 7.56 -3.45
CA LEU A 119 -8.91 7.95 -2.18
C LEU A 119 -9.04 9.46 -1.90
N ALA A 120 -8.89 10.32 -2.91
CA ALA A 120 -9.06 11.76 -2.77
C ALA A 120 -10.49 12.15 -2.38
N CYS A 121 -11.49 11.48 -2.96
CA CYS A 121 -12.90 11.67 -2.59
C CYS A 121 -13.17 11.25 -1.14
N ALA A 122 -12.64 10.10 -0.72
CA ALA A 122 -12.78 9.62 0.65
C ALA A 122 -12.13 10.59 1.66
N ASP A 123 -10.92 11.10 1.35
CA ASP A 123 -10.23 12.09 2.18
C ASP A 123 -11.00 13.42 2.25
N ALA A 124 -11.51 13.92 1.11
CA ALA A 124 -12.35 15.12 1.06
C ALA A 124 -13.65 14.95 1.87
N GLY A 125 -14.34 13.81 1.71
CA GLY A 125 -15.55 13.49 2.45
C GLY A 125 -15.32 13.44 3.96
N ALA A 126 -14.25 12.78 4.41
CA ALA A 126 -13.87 12.73 5.81
C ALA A 126 -13.56 14.11 6.40
N LYS A 127 -12.76 14.92 5.68
CA LYS A 127 -12.42 16.30 6.08
C LYS A 127 -13.64 17.20 6.16
N SER A 128 -14.52 17.17 5.15
CA SER A 128 -15.77 17.97 5.13
C SER A 128 -16.71 17.60 6.27
N LEU A 129 -16.69 16.35 6.73
CA LEU A 129 -17.44 15.89 7.90
C LEU A 129 -16.69 16.13 9.23
N ASN A 130 -15.47 16.62 9.17
CA ASN A 130 -14.58 16.84 10.32
C ASN A 130 -14.37 15.55 11.17
N ILE A 131 -14.22 14.42 10.49
CA ILE A 131 -13.91 13.13 11.11
C ILE A 131 -12.64 12.54 10.52
N PRO A 132 -11.86 11.76 11.30
CA PRO A 132 -10.67 11.08 10.76
C PRO A 132 -11.04 10.09 9.65
N LEU A 133 -10.18 9.98 8.63
CA LEU A 133 -10.40 9.08 7.48
C LEU A 133 -10.65 7.63 7.91
N TYR A 134 -9.93 7.12 8.91
CA TYR A 134 -10.14 5.76 9.40
C TYR A 134 -11.56 5.52 9.96
N ARG A 135 -12.16 6.54 10.58
CA ARG A 135 -13.57 6.48 11.05
C ARG A 135 -14.55 6.63 9.90
N PHE A 136 -14.23 7.47 8.93
CA PHE A 136 -15.04 7.63 7.74
C PHE A 136 -15.21 6.31 6.98
N LEU A 137 -14.09 5.58 6.79
CA LEU A 137 -14.08 4.31 6.09
C LEU A 137 -14.57 3.13 6.94
N GLY A 138 -14.14 3.07 8.21
CA GLY A 138 -14.38 1.92 9.09
C GLY A 138 -15.64 2.04 9.96
N GLY A 139 -16.30 3.21 9.98
CA GLY A 139 -17.49 3.46 10.79
C GLY A 139 -17.21 3.71 12.26
N ALA A 140 -18.28 3.71 13.08
CA ALA A 140 -18.23 4.08 14.49
C ALA A 140 -17.34 3.14 15.34
N ASN A 141 -17.21 1.89 14.93
CA ASN A 141 -16.44 0.88 15.65
C ASN A 141 -14.95 0.78 15.22
N ALA A 142 -14.51 1.64 14.31
CA ALA A 142 -13.11 1.66 13.87
C ALA A 142 -12.23 2.29 14.97
N HIS A 143 -11.66 1.46 15.84
CA HIS A 143 -10.81 1.90 16.96
C HIS A 143 -9.63 0.94 17.25
N GLU A 144 -9.56 -0.18 16.56
CA GLU A 144 -8.48 -1.15 16.76
C GLU A 144 -7.37 -0.97 15.70
N MET A 145 -6.14 -0.84 16.18
CA MET A 145 -4.97 -0.88 15.30
C MET A 145 -4.60 -2.33 15.01
N PRO A 146 -4.31 -2.69 13.76
CA PRO A 146 -3.82 -4.02 13.44
C PRO A 146 -2.44 -4.25 14.07
N VAL A 147 -2.12 -5.50 14.39
CA VAL A 147 -0.75 -5.88 14.74
C VAL A 147 0.13 -5.69 13.50
N PRO A 148 1.24 -4.95 13.59
CA PRO A 148 2.10 -4.71 12.43
C PRO A 148 2.78 -6.01 11.97
N MET A 149 2.87 -6.20 10.67
CA MET A 149 3.76 -7.17 10.02
C MET A 149 4.92 -6.40 9.41
N MET A 150 6.14 -6.71 9.82
CA MET A 150 7.33 -6.02 9.34
C MET A 150 8.19 -6.96 8.50
N ASN A 151 8.38 -6.64 7.23
CA ASN A 151 9.33 -7.34 6.37
C ASN A 151 10.76 -6.97 6.77
N ILE A 152 11.58 -7.95 7.14
CA ILE A 152 12.94 -7.73 7.65
C ILE A 152 14.01 -8.42 6.81
N LEU A 153 13.62 -9.36 5.92
CA LEU A 153 14.52 -10.02 4.98
C LEU A 153 13.77 -10.28 3.67
N ASN A 154 14.41 -9.99 2.56
CA ASN A 154 13.86 -10.13 1.21
C ASN A 154 14.59 -11.18 0.40
N GLY A 155 13.87 -11.79 -0.54
CA GLY A 155 14.39 -12.65 -1.59
C GLY A 155 13.52 -12.55 -2.85
N GLY A 156 13.60 -13.52 -3.73
CA GLY A 156 12.82 -13.61 -4.95
C GLY A 156 12.94 -12.36 -5.83
N ALA A 157 11.83 -11.88 -6.36
CA ALA A 157 11.77 -10.70 -7.22
C ALA A 157 12.07 -9.37 -6.49
N HIS A 158 12.06 -9.36 -5.15
CA HIS A 158 12.25 -8.17 -4.32
C HIS A 158 13.71 -7.95 -3.89
N ALA A 159 14.61 -8.86 -4.26
CA ALA A 159 16.03 -8.78 -3.92
C ALA A 159 16.90 -9.40 -5.04
N GLY A 160 18.11 -8.90 -5.17
CA GLY A 160 19.10 -9.46 -6.11
C GLY A 160 19.93 -10.61 -5.50
N ASN A 161 19.32 -11.43 -4.63
CA ASN A 161 19.97 -12.56 -3.97
C ASN A 161 19.42 -13.91 -4.49
N ASN A 162 19.85 -15.01 -3.87
CA ASN A 162 19.58 -16.37 -4.30
C ASN A 162 18.39 -17.05 -3.59
N LEU A 163 17.58 -16.30 -2.83
CA LEU A 163 16.40 -16.83 -2.15
C LEU A 163 15.17 -16.78 -3.06
N ASP A 164 14.32 -17.81 -3.02
CA ASP A 164 13.09 -17.87 -3.81
C ASP A 164 11.90 -17.18 -3.10
N ILE A 165 11.89 -17.19 -1.76
CA ILE A 165 10.84 -16.55 -0.95
C ILE A 165 11.04 -15.04 -0.95
N GLN A 166 10.02 -14.29 -1.38
CA GLN A 166 10.10 -12.83 -1.57
C GLN A 166 10.22 -12.05 -0.26
N GLU A 167 9.53 -12.49 0.80
CA GLU A 167 9.39 -11.73 2.04
C GLU A 167 9.45 -12.65 3.26
N PHE A 168 10.23 -12.23 4.25
CA PHE A 168 10.27 -12.85 5.58
C PHE A 168 9.86 -11.79 6.59
N MET A 169 8.69 -11.98 7.20
CA MET A 169 8.07 -11.01 8.10
C MET A 169 8.11 -11.45 9.54
N ILE A 170 8.24 -10.50 10.45
CA ILE A 170 8.00 -10.68 11.89
C ILE A 170 6.68 -10.07 12.30
N PHE A 171 6.05 -10.67 13.31
CA PHE A 171 4.73 -10.32 13.79
C PHE A 171 4.72 -10.24 15.31
N PRO A 172 4.71 -9.02 15.93
CA PRO A 172 4.88 -8.84 17.38
C PRO A 172 3.57 -9.10 18.15
N LYS A 173 3.06 -10.33 18.10
CA LYS A 173 1.76 -10.71 18.69
C LYS A 173 1.68 -10.47 20.20
N GLY A 174 2.80 -10.54 20.95
CA GLY A 174 2.85 -10.35 22.40
C GLY A 174 2.86 -8.90 22.86
N ALA A 175 2.91 -7.93 21.94
CA ALA A 175 2.92 -6.51 22.26
C ALA A 175 1.61 -6.07 22.92
N GLN A 176 1.70 -5.21 23.94
CA GLN A 176 0.53 -4.65 24.65
C GLN A 176 -0.19 -3.56 23.84
N GLY A 177 0.41 -3.09 22.76
CA GLY A 177 -0.16 -2.08 21.87
C GLY A 177 0.72 -1.81 20.65
N PHE A 178 0.20 -1.04 19.71
CA PHE A 178 0.87 -0.76 18.43
C PHE A 178 2.28 -0.13 18.59
N PRO A 179 2.49 0.91 19.47
CA PRO A 179 3.82 1.51 19.65
C PRO A 179 4.86 0.50 20.15
N GLU A 180 4.47 -0.39 21.07
CA GLU A 180 5.35 -1.45 21.56
C GLU A 180 5.66 -2.46 20.45
N GLY A 181 4.67 -2.83 19.65
CA GLY A 181 4.87 -3.72 18.52
C GLY A 181 5.88 -3.18 17.51
N ILE A 182 5.80 -1.88 17.16
CA ILE A 182 6.78 -1.22 16.30
C ILE A 182 8.17 -1.20 16.92
N ARG A 183 8.28 -0.93 18.24
CA ARG A 183 9.56 -0.96 18.97
C ARG A 183 10.20 -2.36 18.90
N MET A 184 9.43 -3.40 19.21
CA MET A 184 9.90 -4.80 19.14
C MET A 184 10.42 -5.15 17.75
N CYS A 185 9.65 -4.83 16.70
CA CYS A 185 10.06 -5.07 15.33
C CYS A 185 11.35 -4.32 14.96
N SER A 186 11.50 -3.06 15.37
CA SER A 186 12.71 -2.27 15.13
C SER A 186 13.94 -2.85 15.84
N GLU A 187 13.79 -3.29 17.09
CA GLU A 187 14.88 -3.90 17.86
C GLU A 187 15.34 -5.23 17.22
N VAL A 188 14.41 -6.07 16.78
CA VAL A 188 14.74 -7.32 16.04
C VAL A 188 15.42 -7.00 14.71
N PHE A 189 14.93 -6.01 13.94
CA PHE A 189 15.53 -5.60 12.67
C PHE A 189 16.98 -5.15 12.85
N HIS A 190 17.27 -4.31 13.83
CA HIS A 190 18.63 -3.84 14.09
C HIS A 190 19.54 -4.96 14.65
N THR A 191 18.99 -5.89 15.42
CA THR A 191 19.71 -7.05 15.90
C THR A 191 20.07 -7.98 14.72
N LEU A 192 19.13 -8.17 13.77
CA LEU A 192 19.43 -8.93 12.55
C LEU A 192 20.55 -8.28 11.75
N ALA A 193 20.57 -6.95 11.63
CA ALA A 193 21.65 -6.23 10.97
C ALA A 193 23.01 -6.50 11.62
N ALA A 194 23.05 -6.53 12.96
CA ALA A 194 24.29 -6.84 13.70
C ALA A 194 24.76 -8.28 13.44
N ILE A 195 23.85 -9.26 13.48
CA ILE A 195 24.15 -10.67 13.20
C ILE A 195 24.67 -10.85 11.78
N LEU A 196 24.04 -10.23 10.79
CA LEU A 196 24.49 -10.28 9.40
C LEU A 196 25.92 -9.74 9.26
N LYS A 197 26.23 -8.60 9.89
CA LYS A 197 27.59 -8.03 9.90
C LYS A 197 28.60 -8.93 10.58
N GLU A 198 28.26 -9.52 11.74
CA GLU A 198 29.13 -10.47 12.47
C GLU A 198 29.47 -11.69 11.60
N LYS A 199 28.52 -12.14 10.78
CA LYS A 199 28.70 -13.27 9.86
C LYS A 199 29.32 -12.87 8.51
N GLY A 200 29.69 -11.59 8.30
CA GLY A 200 30.24 -11.08 7.04
C GLY A 200 29.24 -11.04 5.89
N LEU A 201 27.93 -11.05 6.19
CA LEU A 201 26.86 -10.99 5.21
C LEU A 201 26.46 -9.56 4.88
N ASN A 202 25.90 -9.36 3.69
CA ASN A 202 25.47 -8.05 3.22
C ASN A 202 24.23 -7.55 4.02
N THR A 203 24.23 -6.26 4.33
CA THR A 203 23.11 -5.55 4.98
C THR A 203 22.45 -4.53 4.05
N ALA A 204 22.66 -4.59 2.74
CA ALA A 204 21.86 -3.85 1.79
C ALA A 204 20.41 -4.32 1.85
N VAL A 205 19.49 -3.39 1.64
CA VAL A 205 18.05 -3.67 1.68
C VAL A 205 17.50 -3.90 0.29
N GLY A 206 16.50 -4.76 0.19
CA GLY A 206 15.70 -4.95 -1.02
C GLY A 206 14.67 -3.82 -1.20
N ASP A 207 13.83 -3.95 -2.22
CA ASP A 207 12.83 -2.94 -2.61
C ASP A 207 11.81 -2.65 -1.51
N GLU A 208 11.58 -3.57 -0.60
CA GLU A 208 10.62 -3.46 0.50
C GLU A 208 11.25 -3.26 1.88
N GLY A 209 12.53 -2.91 1.92
CA GLY A 209 13.24 -2.49 3.13
C GLY A 209 13.80 -3.63 3.98
N GLY A 210 13.54 -4.89 3.68
CA GLY A 210 14.20 -6.04 4.31
C GLY A 210 15.63 -6.22 3.81
N PHE A 211 16.52 -6.80 4.63
CA PHE A 211 17.89 -7.12 4.20
C PHE A 211 17.90 -8.16 3.09
N ALA A 212 18.87 -8.07 2.18
CA ALA A 212 18.99 -8.94 1.02
C ALA A 212 20.36 -9.66 0.99
N PRO A 213 20.73 -10.47 2.01
CA PRO A 213 21.96 -11.20 2.03
C PRO A 213 21.92 -12.40 1.06
N GLU A 214 23.10 -12.82 0.56
CA GLU A 214 23.27 -14.13 -0.06
C GLU A 214 23.29 -15.20 1.02
N LEU A 215 22.37 -16.16 0.97
CA LEU A 215 22.22 -17.24 1.93
C LEU A 215 22.28 -18.59 1.24
N THR A 216 22.49 -19.65 1.99
CA THR A 216 22.58 -21.02 1.44
C THR A 216 21.20 -21.68 1.26
N SER A 217 20.18 -21.17 1.95
CA SER A 217 18.80 -21.67 1.89
C SER A 217 17.83 -20.72 2.60
N GLU A 218 16.53 -20.90 2.35
CA GLU A 218 15.44 -20.26 3.09
C GLU A 218 15.46 -20.63 4.59
N GLY A 219 15.89 -21.86 4.91
CA GLY A 219 16.08 -22.30 6.30
C GLY A 219 17.07 -21.43 7.04
N GLN A 220 18.21 -21.07 6.40
CA GLN A 220 19.19 -20.17 6.99
C GLN A 220 18.61 -18.77 7.24
N ALA A 221 17.73 -18.28 6.37
CA ALA A 221 17.04 -17.02 6.59
C ALA A 221 16.17 -17.05 7.85
N LEU A 222 15.41 -18.13 8.03
CA LEU A 222 14.58 -18.33 9.23
C LEU A 222 15.44 -18.47 10.49
N ASP A 223 16.54 -19.21 10.44
CA ASP A 223 17.46 -19.36 11.57
C ASP A 223 18.05 -18.01 12.02
N LEU A 224 18.45 -17.17 11.06
CA LEU A 224 18.95 -15.82 11.34
C LEU A 224 17.89 -14.92 11.99
N ILE A 225 16.66 -15.02 11.55
CA ILE A 225 15.52 -14.28 12.12
C ILE A 225 15.23 -14.76 13.55
N MET A 226 15.24 -16.08 13.76
CA MET A 226 15.07 -16.67 15.09
C MET A 226 16.17 -16.21 16.04
N GLU A 227 17.44 -16.27 15.61
CA GLU A 227 18.58 -15.77 16.36
C GLU A 227 18.41 -14.27 16.70
N ALA A 228 17.91 -13.47 15.75
CA ALA A 228 17.69 -12.04 15.98
C ALA A 228 16.60 -11.78 17.01
N ILE A 229 15.50 -12.53 16.98
CA ILE A 229 14.40 -12.42 17.96
C ILE A 229 14.90 -12.75 19.36
N GLU A 230 15.64 -13.84 19.52
CA GLU A 230 16.19 -14.27 20.81
C GLU A 230 17.23 -13.29 21.36
N ARG A 231 18.18 -12.83 20.53
CA ARG A 231 19.20 -11.85 20.93
C ARG A 231 18.60 -10.46 21.25
N ALA A 232 17.47 -10.11 20.64
CA ALA A 232 16.70 -8.91 20.99
C ALA A 232 15.93 -9.05 22.32
N GLY A 233 15.97 -10.24 22.97
CA GLY A 233 15.32 -10.49 24.24
C GLY A 233 13.85 -10.91 24.14
N TYR A 234 13.41 -11.33 22.95
CA TYR A 234 12.04 -11.78 22.70
C TYR A 234 11.97 -13.30 22.54
N ILE A 235 10.76 -13.83 22.68
CA ILE A 235 10.48 -15.27 22.51
C ILE A 235 9.79 -15.46 21.16
N ALA A 236 10.41 -16.23 20.27
CA ALA A 236 9.78 -16.59 19.03
C ALA A 236 8.65 -17.60 19.23
N CYS A 237 7.53 -17.40 18.55
CA CYS A 237 6.40 -18.31 18.57
C CYS A 237 6.31 -19.03 17.21
N LEU A 238 6.81 -20.26 17.15
CA LEU A 238 6.78 -21.09 15.94
C LEU A 238 5.43 -21.80 15.73
N LEU A 239 4.52 -21.77 16.71
CA LEU A 239 3.26 -22.49 16.65
C LEU A 239 2.10 -21.68 16.07
N TYR A 240 2.34 -20.45 15.65
CA TYR A 240 1.30 -19.63 15.06
C TYR A 240 1.43 -19.61 13.55
N THR A 241 0.69 -20.51 12.90
CA THR A 241 0.41 -20.39 11.47
C THR A 241 -0.68 -19.34 11.30
N SER A 242 -0.40 -18.30 10.51
CA SER A 242 -1.46 -17.40 10.05
C SER A 242 -2.51 -18.23 9.33
N PRO A 243 -3.80 -18.16 9.68
CA PRO A 243 -4.83 -18.87 8.93
C PRO A 243 -4.89 -18.32 7.52
N SER A 244 -4.22 -19.01 6.60
CA SER A 244 -4.34 -18.73 5.17
C SER A 244 -5.80 -18.95 4.75
N PRO A 245 -6.35 -18.13 3.84
CA PRO A 245 -7.64 -18.45 3.21
C PRO A 245 -7.68 -19.85 2.61
N ARG A 246 -6.52 -20.41 2.27
CA ARG A 246 -6.34 -21.78 1.77
C ARG A 246 -6.54 -22.81 2.87
N ASP A 247 -6.18 -22.51 4.12
CA ASP A 247 -6.33 -23.44 5.26
C ASP A 247 -7.79 -23.57 5.71
N ARG A 248 -8.62 -22.57 5.44
CA ARG A 248 -10.07 -22.62 5.71
C ARG A 248 -10.84 -23.58 4.81
N SER A 249 -10.28 -23.93 3.65
CA SER A 249 -10.92 -24.87 2.70
C SER A 249 -10.70 -26.34 3.05
N VAL A 250 -9.77 -26.65 3.97
CA VAL A 250 -9.40 -28.02 4.37
C VAL A 250 -10.13 -28.46 5.64
N SER A 251 -10.81 -27.56 6.36
CA SER A 251 -11.53 -27.83 7.61
C SER A 251 -13.05 -27.98 7.41
N ARG A 252 -13.50 -28.45 6.24
CA ARG A 252 -14.90 -28.83 5.98
C ARG A 252 -15.00 -30.25 5.48
#